data_21ffe45dcee03b04720ad930c1d85e8d
#
_entry.id   21ffe45dcee03b04720ad930c1d85e8d
#
_cell.length_a   1.000
_cell.length_b   1.000
_cell.length_c   1.000
_cell.angle_alpha   90.00
_cell.angle_beta   90.00
_cell.angle_gamma   90.00
#
_symmetry.space_group_name_H-M   'P 1'
#
loop_
_entity.id
_entity.type
_entity.pdbx_description
1 polymer ?
#
loop_
_entity_poly.entity_id
_entity_poly.type
_entity_poly.pdbx_seq_one_letter_code
_entity_poly.pdbx_strand_id
1 'polypeptide(L)'
;MLSNQAAIKFFLHRRTSGTILNMGSVLGFSPSPKYFVTHAYAATKSAVIGFTKSIASYYAANNIRINVLTPALVETPMAQRAANNDLILSFIKTKQPLDGGRISQPADLNGAAIYFMSDYSSFTTGQVLAVDGGWSISEGQY
;
A
#
# COMPACT_ATOMS: atom_id res chain seq x y z
N MET A 1 -2.16 13.90 -0.09
CA MET A 1 -1.16 14.85 0.43
C MET A 1 -1.77 15.86 1.41
N LEU A 2 -2.89 16.52 1.09
CA LEU A 2 -3.55 17.46 2.01
C LEU A 2 -3.90 16.86 3.38
N SER A 3 -4.41 15.62 3.43
CA SER A 3 -4.72 14.91 4.67
C SER A 3 -3.48 14.69 5.56
N ASN A 4 -2.33 14.34 4.97
CA ASN A 4 -1.07 14.23 5.71
C ASN A 4 -0.66 15.57 6.31
N GLN A 5 -0.76 16.66 5.54
CA GLN A 5 -0.44 18.00 6.02
C GLN A 5 -1.33 18.40 7.22
N ALA A 6 -2.62 18.11 7.14
CA ALA A 6 -3.56 18.41 8.22
C ALA A 6 -3.23 17.60 9.48
N ALA A 7 -2.97 16.28 9.35
CA ALA A 7 -2.60 15.42 10.47
C ALA A 7 -1.29 15.86 11.14
N ILE A 8 -0.26 16.14 10.33
CA ILE A 8 1.04 16.60 10.85
C ILE A 8 0.89 17.93 11.61
N LYS A 9 0.18 18.91 11.02
CA LYS A 9 -0.09 20.18 11.71
C LYS A 9 -0.80 19.98 13.05
N PHE A 10 -1.76 19.06 13.10
CA PHE A 10 -2.47 18.71 14.32
C PHE A 10 -1.51 18.17 15.39
N PHE A 11 -0.69 17.16 15.06
CA PHE A 11 0.27 16.58 16.00
C PHE A 11 1.29 17.61 16.51
N LEU A 12 1.84 18.43 15.62
CA LEU A 12 2.79 19.49 15.97
C LEU A 12 2.15 20.55 16.90
N HIS A 13 0.93 21.01 16.57
CA HIS A 13 0.20 21.98 17.39
C HIS A 13 -0.08 21.44 18.79
N ARG A 14 -0.47 20.15 18.87
CA ARG A 14 -0.75 19.48 20.14
C ARG A 14 0.51 19.03 20.90
N ARG A 15 1.67 19.13 20.27
CA ARG A 15 2.94 18.60 20.80
C ARG A 15 2.84 17.12 21.20
N THR A 16 2.15 16.33 20.40
CA THR A 16 1.95 14.89 20.62
C THR A 16 2.65 14.09 19.52
N SER A 17 3.08 12.88 19.87
CA SER A 17 3.41 11.87 18.87
C SER A 17 2.19 11.52 18.01
N GLY A 18 2.43 10.91 16.86
CA GLY A 18 1.36 10.48 15.98
C GLY A 18 1.79 9.43 14.97
N THR A 19 0.82 8.77 14.36
CA THR A 19 1.08 7.85 13.25
C THR A 19 0.15 8.13 12.08
N ILE A 20 0.70 7.99 10.87
CA ILE A 20 -0.02 8.15 9.61
C ILE A 20 0.27 6.92 8.76
N LEU A 21 -0.78 6.31 8.21
CA LEU A 21 -0.68 5.22 7.25
C LEU A 21 -1.23 5.67 5.91
N ASN A 22 -0.35 5.72 4.92
CA ASN A 22 -0.71 6.02 3.54
C ASN A 22 -1.03 4.74 2.77
N MET A 23 -1.99 4.82 1.84
CA MET A 23 -2.35 3.71 0.98
C MET A 23 -1.66 3.85 -0.40
N GLY A 24 -0.64 3.04 -0.61
CA GLY A 24 0.06 2.89 -1.87
C GLY A 24 -0.62 1.88 -2.81
N SER A 25 0.18 1.19 -3.59
CA SER A 25 -0.14 0.01 -4.40
C SER A 25 1.15 -0.64 -4.84
N VAL A 26 1.15 -1.96 -5.04
CA VAL A 26 2.27 -2.67 -5.69
C VAL A 26 2.58 -2.12 -7.08
N LEU A 27 1.59 -1.62 -7.80
CA LEU A 27 1.78 -1.01 -9.13
C LEU A 27 2.66 0.24 -9.09
N GLY A 28 2.90 0.84 -7.93
CA GLY A 28 3.85 1.93 -7.76
C GLY A 28 5.32 1.52 -7.92
N PHE A 29 5.65 0.22 -7.83
CA PHE A 29 7.03 -0.29 -7.96
C PHE A 29 7.15 -1.65 -8.65
N SER A 30 6.05 -2.38 -8.81
CA SER A 30 5.98 -3.69 -9.50
C SER A 30 4.85 -3.65 -10.54
N PRO A 31 5.07 -2.98 -11.69
CA PRO A 31 4.03 -2.82 -12.72
C PRO A 31 3.70 -4.17 -13.38
N SER A 32 2.50 -4.25 -13.94
CA SER A 32 2.04 -5.39 -14.73
C SER A 32 1.65 -4.91 -16.13
N PRO A 33 2.41 -5.25 -17.17
CA PRO A 33 2.25 -4.62 -18.49
C PRO A 33 1.04 -5.11 -19.27
N LYS A 34 0.49 -6.29 -18.98
CA LYS A 34 -0.57 -6.88 -19.82
C LYS A 34 -1.97 -6.48 -19.36
N TYR A 35 -2.29 -6.63 -18.07
CA TYR A 35 -3.65 -6.46 -17.58
C TYR A 35 -3.88 -5.19 -16.77
N PHE A 36 -2.80 -4.60 -16.27
CA PHE A 36 -2.84 -3.43 -15.36
C PHE A 36 -1.99 -2.28 -15.90
N VAL A 37 -2.17 -1.99 -17.19
CA VAL A 37 -1.50 -0.85 -17.86
C VAL A 37 -2.17 0.45 -17.41
N THR A 38 -1.73 0.96 -16.28
CA THR A 38 -2.34 2.13 -15.62
C THR A 38 -1.25 3.15 -15.27
N HIS A 39 -0.62 3.74 -16.30
CA HIS A 39 0.57 4.60 -16.15
C HIS A 39 0.35 5.74 -15.14
N ALA A 40 -0.73 6.51 -15.27
CA ALA A 40 -1.01 7.62 -14.37
C ALA A 40 -1.27 7.15 -12.92
N TYR A 41 -1.97 6.03 -12.75
CA TYR A 41 -2.19 5.42 -11.44
C TYR A 41 -0.86 4.96 -10.82
N ALA A 42 -0.05 4.23 -11.57
CA ALA A 42 1.26 3.76 -11.12
C ALA A 42 2.16 4.94 -10.72
N ALA A 43 2.24 5.99 -11.55
CA ALA A 43 2.98 7.20 -11.22
C ALA A 43 2.48 7.86 -9.92
N THR A 44 1.15 7.96 -9.75
CA THR A 44 0.55 8.52 -8.52
C THR A 44 0.92 7.68 -7.29
N LYS A 45 0.88 6.34 -7.40
CA LYS A 45 1.20 5.44 -6.28
C LYS A 45 2.70 5.43 -5.97
N SER A 46 3.56 5.55 -6.97
CA SER A 46 5.00 5.80 -6.77
C SER A 46 5.25 7.11 -6.03
N ALA A 47 4.53 8.17 -6.41
CA ALA A 47 4.61 9.46 -5.74
C ALA A 47 4.19 9.38 -4.26
N VAL A 48 3.16 8.59 -3.92
CA VAL A 48 2.76 8.35 -2.52
C VAL A 48 3.90 7.69 -1.73
N ILE A 49 4.60 6.72 -2.31
CA ILE A 49 5.73 6.03 -1.68
C ILE A 49 6.87 7.03 -1.41
N GLY A 50 7.31 7.76 -2.44
CA GLY A 50 8.39 8.74 -2.31
C GLY A 50 8.05 9.86 -1.34
N PHE A 51 6.83 10.40 -1.42
CA PHE A 51 6.32 11.40 -0.49
C PHE A 51 6.32 10.89 0.95
N THR A 52 5.84 9.66 1.20
CA THR A 52 5.82 9.06 2.53
C THR A 52 7.23 9.00 3.14
N LYS A 53 8.20 8.49 2.38
CA LYS A 53 9.61 8.40 2.83
C LYS A 53 10.18 9.78 3.17
N SER A 54 9.92 10.78 2.33
CA SER A 54 10.42 12.14 2.51
C SER A 54 9.88 12.78 3.79
N ILE A 55 8.55 12.75 3.98
CA ILE A 55 7.95 13.37 5.18
C ILE A 55 8.23 12.55 6.45
N ALA A 56 8.35 11.22 6.36
CA ALA A 56 8.72 10.37 7.48
C ALA A 56 10.12 10.74 8.02
N SER A 57 11.10 10.92 7.13
CA SER A 57 12.44 11.36 7.49
C SER A 57 12.42 12.73 8.20
N TYR A 58 11.66 13.69 7.65
CA TYR A 58 11.63 15.05 8.20
C TYR A 58 10.96 15.12 9.58
N TYR A 59 9.88 14.37 9.80
CA TYR A 59 9.10 14.44 11.04
C TYR A 59 9.42 13.36 12.08
N ALA A 60 10.42 12.51 11.82
CA ALA A 60 10.87 11.49 12.78
C ALA A 60 11.29 12.09 14.13
N ALA A 61 12.02 13.22 14.09
CA ALA A 61 12.45 13.94 15.29
C ALA A 61 11.28 14.50 16.14
N ASN A 62 10.09 14.59 15.55
CA ASN A 62 8.86 14.99 16.23
C ASN A 62 8.06 13.78 16.76
N ASN A 63 8.60 12.56 16.70
CA ASN A 63 7.91 11.31 17.01
C ASN A 63 6.62 11.11 16.20
N ILE A 64 6.58 11.60 14.95
CA ILE A 64 5.50 11.35 14.00
C ILE A 64 5.98 10.27 13.02
N ARG A 65 5.35 9.09 13.11
CA ARG A 65 5.66 7.95 12.24
C ARG A 65 4.75 7.96 11.02
N ILE A 66 5.31 7.75 9.85
CA ILE A 66 4.55 7.80 8.60
C ILE A 66 5.01 6.62 7.73
N ASN A 67 4.09 5.71 7.42
CA ASN A 67 4.37 4.50 6.66
C ASN A 67 3.39 4.35 5.49
N VAL A 68 3.66 3.44 4.59
CA VAL A 68 2.78 3.15 3.45
C VAL A 68 2.53 1.65 3.32
N LEU A 69 1.26 1.30 3.17
CA LEU A 69 0.80 -0.05 2.86
C LEU A 69 0.54 -0.15 1.35
N THR A 70 1.06 -1.19 0.72
CA THR A 70 0.95 -1.39 -0.74
C THR A 70 0.28 -2.72 -1.05
N PRO A 71 -1.06 -2.72 -1.17
CA PRO A 71 -1.78 -3.92 -1.58
C PRO A 71 -1.60 -4.22 -3.08
N ALA A 72 -1.82 -5.49 -3.45
CA ALA A 72 -2.04 -5.90 -4.83
C ALA A 72 -3.54 -5.81 -5.17
N LEU A 73 -4.10 -6.82 -5.85
CA LEU A 73 -5.52 -6.83 -6.19
C LEU A 73 -6.35 -7.22 -4.97
N VAL A 74 -7.19 -6.30 -4.51
CA VAL A 74 -8.11 -6.48 -3.38
C VAL A 74 -9.54 -6.42 -3.89
N GLU A 75 -10.42 -7.29 -3.40
CA GLU A 75 -11.83 -7.32 -3.75
C GLU A 75 -12.54 -6.06 -3.24
N THR A 76 -12.79 -5.16 -4.17
CA THR A 76 -13.43 -3.87 -3.94
C THR A 76 -14.28 -3.52 -5.16
N PRO A 77 -15.21 -2.56 -5.09
CA PRO A 77 -15.93 -2.09 -6.26
C PRO A 77 -15.02 -1.67 -7.42
N MET A 78 -13.84 -1.13 -7.12
CA MET A 78 -12.83 -0.75 -8.13
C MET A 78 -12.22 -1.98 -8.84
N ALA A 79 -12.19 -3.13 -8.21
CA ALA A 79 -11.61 -4.36 -8.74
C ALA A 79 -12.59 -5.22 -9.58
N GLN A 80 -13.86 -4.83 -9.68
CA GLN A 80 -14.90 -5.63 -10.36
C GLN A 80 -14.54 -6.01 -11.81
N ARG A 81 -13.87 -5.12 -12.55
CA ARG A 81 -13.38 -5.43 -13.90
C ARG A 81 -12.45 -6.65 -13.91
N ALA A 82 -11.57 -6.73 -12.93
CA ALA A 82 -10.63 -7.85 -12.80
C ALA A 82 -11.35 -9.11 -12.30
N ALA A 83 -12.23 -8.98 -11.31
CA ALA A 83 -12.99 -10.09 -10.73
C ALA A 83 -13.93 -10.77 -11.73
N ASN A 84 -14.37 -10.05 -12.77
CA ASN A 84 -15.30 -10.54 -13.80
C ASN A 84 -14.58 -10.93 -15.12
N ASN A 85 -13.27 -11.20 -15.08
CA ASN A 85 -12.50 -11.54 -16.27
C ASN A 85 -11.60 -12.76 -16.01
N ASP A 86 -11.94 -13.89 -16.60
CA ASP A 86 -11.25 -15.17 -16.39
C ASP A 86 -9.76 -15.13 -16.76
N LEU A 87 -9.38 -14.36 -17.77
CA LEU A 87 -7.96 -14.20 -18.15
C LEU A 87 -7.18 -13.43 -17.08
N ILE A 88 -7.80 -12.40 -16.50
CA ILE A 88 -7.20 -11.66 -15.40
C ILE A 88 -7.13 -12.55 -14.16
N LEU A 89 -8.18 -13.30 -13.84
CA LEU A 89 -8.19 -14.23 -12.71
C LEU A 89 -7.09 -15.31 -12.84
N SER A 90 -6.93 -15.88 -14.03
CA SER A 90 -5.86 -16.85 -14.31
C SER A 90 -4.48 -16.24 -14.13
N PHE A 91 -4.26 -15.00 -14.56
CA PHE A 91 -3.02 -14.27 -14.32
C PHE A 91 -2.80 -13.99 -12.83
N ILE A 92 -3.83 -13.51 -12.12
CA ILE A 92 -3.75 -13.22 -10.66
C ILE A 92 -3.36 -14.46 -9.88
N LYS A 93 -3.90 -15.62 -10.25
CA LYS A 93 -3.59 -16.90 -9.59
C LYS A 93 -2.09 -17.23 -9.55
N THR A 94 -1.34 -16.76 -10.53
CA THR A 94 0.12 -16.95 -10.59
C THR A 94 0.90 -15.72 -10.15
N LYS A 95 0.31 -14.53 -10.24
CA LYS A 95 0.97 -13.27 -9.89
C LYS A 95 0.87 -12.93 -8.39
N GLN A 96 -0.20 -13.33 -7.72
CA GLN A 96 -0.33 -13.30 -6.25
C GLN A 96 -0.69 -14.70 -5.73
N PRO A 97 0.26 -15.65 -5.75
CA PRO A 97 -0.01 -17.08 -5.62
C PRO A 97 -0.39 -17.54 -4.20
N LEU A 98 -0.26 -16.69 -3.20
CA LEU A 98 -0.58 -17.05 -1.82
C LEU A 98 -2.08 -17.42 -1.71
N ASP A 99 -2.37 -18.42 -0.87
CA ASP A 99 -3.72 -18.90 -0.59
C ASP A 99 -4.49 -19.31 -1.86
N GLY A 100 -3.81 -20.10 -2.72
CA GLY A 100 -4.36 -20.60 -3.99
C GLY A 100 -4.49 -19.55 -5.09
N GLY A 101 -3.93 -18.36 -4.91
CA GLY A 101 -3.93 -17.28 -5.91
C GLY A 101 -5.28 -16.54 -5.99
N ARG A 102 -5.98 -16.45 -4.87
CA ARG A 102 -7.23 -15.68 -4.78
C ARG A 102 -6.99 -14.18 -4.86
N ILE A 103 -8.01 -13.43 -5.20
CA ILE A 103 -8.05 -11.98 -4.93
C ILE A 103 -8.07 -11.79 -3.41
N SER A 104 -7.27 -10.85 -2.89
CA SER A 104 -7.27 -10.58 -1.45
C SER A 104 -8.56 -9.89 -1.00
N GLN A 105 -8.94 -10.12 0.23
CA GLN A 105 -10.06 -9.45 0.89
C GLN A 105 -9.56 -8.19 1.61
N PRO A 106 -10.40 -7.17 1.81
CA PRO A 106 -10.02 -6.00 2.64
C PRO A 106 -9.50 -6.39 4.03
N ALA A 107 -10.03 -7.47 4.61
CA ALA A 107 -9.62 -7.99 5.90
C ALA A 107 -8.15 -8.47 5.95
N ASP A 108 -7.58 -8.89 4.81
CA ASP A 108 -6.18 -9.32 4.73
C ASP A 108 -5.21 -8.17 5.04
N LEU A 109 -5.64 -6.93 4.91
CA LEU A 109 -4.84 -5.74 5.20
C LEU A 109 -4.87 -5.34 6.68
N ASN A 110 -5.84 -5.84 7.45
CA ASN A 110 -6.10 -5.38 8.81
C ASN A 110 -4.88 -5.55 9.73
N GLY A 111 -4.21 -6.71 9.68
CA GLY A 111 -3.03 -6.98 10.51
C GLY A 111 -1.91 -5.96 10.30
N ALA A 112 -1.61 -5.66 9.04
CA ALA A 112 -0.59 -4.66 8.69
C ALA A 112 -1.01 -3.24 9.07
N ALA A 113 -2.28 -2.90 8.89
CA ALA A 113 -2.83 -1.59 9.28
C ALA A 113 -2.78 -1.42 10.82
N ILE A 114 -3.20 -2.42 11.57
CA ILE A 114 -3.13 -2.42 13.05
C ILE A 114 -1.67 -2.29 13.51
N TYR A 115 -0.75 -3.05 12.93
CA TYR A 115 0.68 -2.93 13.24
C TYR A 115 1.16 -1.49 13.08
N PHE A 116 0.96 -0.87 11.92
CA PHE A 116 1.44 0.49 11.67
C PHE A 116 0.73 1.57 12.50
N MET A 117 -0.54 1.35 12.87
CA MET A 117 -1.34 2.33 13.59
C MET A 117 -1.28 2.16 15.12
N SER A 118 -0.54 1.15 15.62
CA SER A 118 -0.38 0.87 17.05
C SER A 118 1.07 1.07 17.52
N ASP A 119 1.29 0.92 18.82
CA ASP A 119 2.60 1.02 19.45
C ASP A 119 3.54 -0.16 19.11
N TYR A 120 3.02 -1.25 18.55
CA TYR A 120 3.85 -2.34 18.01
C TYR A 120 4.84 -1.88 16.92
N SER A 121 4.56 -0.76 16.27
CA SER A 121 5.44 -0.13 15.29
C SER A 121 6.12 1.15 15.80
N SER A 122 6.30 1.29 17.10
CA SER A 122 6.85 2.51 17.73
C SER A 122 8.22 2.94 17.20
N PHE A 123 9.00 2.01 16.66
CA PHE A 123 10.32 2.26 16.06
C PHE A 123 10.32 2.09 14.53
N THR A 124 9.15 2.20 13.88
CA THR A 124 8.98 1.95 12.44
C THR A 124 8.40 3.18 11.74
N THR A 125 9.20 3.82 10.88
CA THR A 125 8.77 4.96 10.06
C THR A 125 9.40 4.92 8.67
N GLY A 126 8.78 5.52 7.66
CA GLY A 126 9.25 5.56 6.28
C GLY A 126 9.17 4.21 5.54
N GLN A 127 8.52 3.20 6.10
CA GLN A 127 8.50 1.86 5.54
C GLN A 127 7.40 1.68 4.49
N VAL A 128 7.70 0.81 3.53
CA VAL A 128 6.77 0.34 2.50
C VAL A 128 6.52 -1.14 2.77
N LEU A 129 5.31 -1.48 3.17
CA LEU A 129 4.93 -2.87 3.39
C LEU A 129 3.97 -3.32 2.30
N ALA A 130 4.39 -4.31 1.52
CA ALA A 130 3.52 -4.99 0.59
C ALA A 130 2.68 -6.05 1.32
N VAL A 131 1.36 -6.00 1.11
CA VAL A 131 0.41 -7.06 1.47
C VAL A 131 -0.24 -7.47 0.18
N ASP A 132 0.41 -8.35 -0.54
CA ASP A 132 0.22 -8.50 -1.98
C ASP A 132 0.11 -9.95 -2.48
N GLY A 133 0.04 -10.91 -1.55
CA GLY A 133 -0.06 -12.33 -1.90
C GLY A 133 1.11 -12.89 -2.73
N GLY A 134 2.26 -12.17 -2.73
CA GLY A 134 3.44 -12.54 -3.51
C GLY A 134 3.55 -11.83 -4.87
N TRP A 135 2.67 -10.87 -5.17
CA TRP A 135 2.69 -10.12 -6.44
C TRP A 135 4.07 -9.56 -6.80
N SER A 136 4.73 -8.88 -5.86
CA SER A 136 5.98 -8.18 -6.13
C SER A 136 7.19 -9.09 -6.35
N ILE A 137 7.09 -10.36 -5.97
CA ILE A 137 8.16 -11.35 -6.07
C ILE A 137 7.86 -12.49 -7.05
N SER A 138 6.66 -12.53 -7.61
CA SER A 138 6.25 -13.53 -8.61
C SER A 138 6.23 -12.93 -10.01
N GLU A 139 6.62 -13.71 -11.02
CA GLU A 139 6.57 -13.25 -12.42
C GLU A 139 5.13 -13.17 -12.95
N GLY A 140 4.29 -14.10 -12.55
CA GLY A 140 2.99 -14.34 -13.14
C GLY A 140 3.09 -15.12 -14.46
N GLN A 141 2.03 -15.80 -14.84
CA GLN A 141 1.93 -16.52 -16.12
C GLN A 141 0.75 -15.99 -16.92
N TYR A 142 0.94 -15.84 -18.21
CA TYR A 142 -0.05 -15.31 -19.15
C TYR A 142 -0.75 -16.43 -19.92
#